data_1edcb5847a35e2243c4804e862723a76
#
_entry.id   1edcb5847a35e2243c4804e862723a76
#
_cell.length_a   1.000
_cell.length_b   1.000
_cell.length_c   1.000
_cell.angle_alpha   90.00
_cell.angle_beta   90.00
_cell.angle_gamma   90.00
#
_symmetry.space_group_name_H-M   'P 1'
#
loop_
_entity.id
_entity.type
_entity.pdbx_description
1 polymer ?
#
loop_
_entity_poly.entity_id
_entity_poly.type
_entity_poly.pdbx_seq_one_letter_code
_entity_poly.pdbx_strand_id
1 'polypeptide(L)'
;FNKVFPALSFGTWNYIFQTMLVLTLMILKKAFCFEYIFSFVVGIGFGKMIDVHDAWLALLPNTMALNVLYFALGFLIIGFGIALANRCMLPIIPTDTFPRDMSEILNKPYKYVKTTFDLCCLTTTLVLSIGILHGLHGVGIGTVLCAFITGKTVSMFQKVLDDHVIFYRAV
;
A
#
# COMPACT_ATOMS: atom_id res chain seq x y z
N PHE A 1 7.67 15.01 -1.89
CA PHE A 1 8.80 15.41 -1.04
C PHE A 1 10.13 15.47 -1.82
N ASN A 2 10.49 14.45 -2.61
CA ASN A 2 11.75 14.43 -3.37
C ASN A 2 11.91 15.67 -4.30
N LYS A 3 10.84 16.12 -4.97
CA LYS A 3 10.88 17.34 -5.80
C LYS A 3 11.04 18.63 -5.00
N VAL A 4 10.67 18.63 -3.72
CA VAL A 4 10.80 19.79 -2.82
C VAL A 4 12.18 19.80 -2.15
N PHE A 5 12.70 18.63 -1.83
CA PHE A 5 13.99 18.44 -1.18
C PHE A 5 14.86 17.48 -2.01
N PRO A 6 15.51 17.98 -3.08
CA PRO A 6 16.27 17.12 -4.00
C PRO A 6 17.51 16.48 -3.36
N ALA A 7 17.91 16.93 -2.17
CA ALA A 7 19.02 16.35 -1.42
C ALA A 7 18.76 14.90 -0.96
N LEU A 8 17.49 14.48 -0.87
CA LEU A 8 17.11 13.14 -0.46
C LEU A 8 16.44 12.40 -1.63
N SER A 9 16.86 11.15 -1.87
CA SER A 9 16.27 10.32 -2.92
C SER A 9 14.81 9.98 -2.62
N PHE A 10 14.04 9.61 -3.64
CA PHE A 10 12.66 9.13 -3.48
C PHE A 10 12.57 7.93 -2.51
N GLY A 11 13.52 6.99 -2.62
CA GLY A 11 13.61 5.84 -1.71
C GLY A 11 13.81 6.26 -0.26
N THR A 12 14.68 7.25 0.01
CA THR A 12 14.91 7.75 1.37
C THR A 12 13.64 8.32 1.99
N TRP A 13 12.87 9.13 1.24
CA TRP A 13 11.59 9.65 1.70
C TRP A 13 10.57 8.55 1.97
N ASN A 14 10.53 7.54 1.13
CA ASN A 14 9.67 6.38 1.32
C ASN A 14 10.02 5.62 2.60
N TYR A 15 11.31 5.39 2.88
CA TYR A 15 11.75 4.75 4.13
C TYR A 15 11.42 5.59 5.37
N ILE A 16 11.60 6.91 5.31
CA ILE A 16 11.21 7.80 6.43
C ILE A 16 9.71 7.66 6.71
N PHE A 17 8.88 7.70 5.68
CA PHE A 17 7.43 7.56 5.82
C PHE A 17 7.05 6.19 6.39
N GLN A 18 7.61 5.11 5.87
CA GLN A 18 7.38 3.76 6.37
C GLN A 18 7.82 3.61 7.83
N THR A 19 8.96 4.19 8.20
CA THR A 19 9.46 4.20 9.58
C THR A 19 8.48 4.90 10.51
N MET A 20 7.96 6.07 10.11
CA MET A 20 6.94 6.78 10.91
C MET A 20 5.69 5.93 11.13
N LEU A 21 5.20 5.24 10.11
CA LEU A 21 4.03 4.35 10.24
C LEU A 21 4.28 3.23 11.24
N VAL A 22 5.43 2.56 11.14
CA VAL A 22 5.81 1.47 12.06
C VAL A 22 5.96 1.97 13.50
N LEU A 23 6.65 3.09 13.70
CA LEU A 23 6.80 3.68 15.04
C LEU A 23 5.44 4.05 15.64
N THR A 24 4.53 4.59 14.84
CA THR A 24 3.17 4.90 15.29
C THR A 24 2.45 3.64 15.77
N LEU A 25 2.54 2.53 15.01
CA LEU A 25 1.94 1.26 15.42
C LEU A 25 2.56 0.70 16.70
N MET A 26 3.88 0.76 16.85
CA MET A 26 4.57 0.31 18.06
C MET A 26 4.12 1.08 19.29
N ILE A 27 3.96 2.41 19.17
CA ILE A 27 3.46 3.26 20.26
C ILE A 27 2.01 2.89 20.60
N LEU A 28 1.15 2.70 19.60
CA LEU A 28 -0.27 2.39 19.82
C LEU A 28 -0.48 0.99 20.40
N LYS A 29 0.26 -0.01 19.93
CA LYS A 29 0.21 -1.39 20.47
C LYS A 29 0.93 -1.54 21.80
N LYS A 30 1.75 -0.56 22.21
CA LYS A 30 2.63 -0.62 23.40
C LYS A 30 3.51 -1.88 23.44
N ALA A 31 3.83 -2.42 22.29
CA ALA A 31 4.60 -3.65 22.16
C ALA A 31 5.63 -3.53 21.03
N PHE A 32 6.81 -4.06 21.25
CA PHE A 32 7.81 -4.21 20.20
C PHE A 32 7.51 -5.50 19.46
N CYS A 33 7.04 -5.40 18.20
CA CYS A 33 6.73 -6.55 17.37
C CYS A 33 7.85 -6.75 16.33
N PHE A 34 8.50 -7.90 16.36
CA PHE A 34 9.50 -8.28 15.35
C PHE A 34 8.91 -8.31 13.92
N GLU A 35 7.61 -8.56 13.80
CA GLU A 35 6.89 -8.56 12.51
C GLU A 35 7.07 -7.24 11.75
N TYR A 36 7.20 -6.11 12.44
CA TYR A 36 7.39 -4.81 11.81
C TYR A 36 8.80 -4.65 11.21
N ILE A 37 9.80 -5.31 11.77
CA ILE A 37 11.15 -5.35 11.18
C ILE A 37 11.11 -6.14 9.88
N PHE A 38 10.40 -7.29 9.86
CA PHE A 38 10.20 -8.06 8.64
C PHE A 38 9.43 -7.27 7.57
N SER A 39 8.47 -6.43 7.97
CA SER A 39 7.76 -5.54 7.02
C SER A 39 8.72 -4.59 6.29
N PHE A 40 9.79 -4.12 6.92
CA PHE A 40 10.82 -3.34 6.23
C PHE A 40 11.60 -4.18 5.22
N VAL A 41 11.97 -5.41 5.58
CA VAL A 41 12.67 -6.32 4.67
C VAL A 41 11.80 -6.61 3.44
N VAL A 42 10.51 -6.88 3.67
CA VAL A 42 9.51 -7.05 2.60
C VAL A 42 9.40 -5.78 1.75
N GLY A 43 9.41 -4.59 2.36
CA GLY A 43 9.38 -3.32 1.64
C GLY A 43 10.59 -3.11 0.72
N ILE A 44 11.78 -3.50 1.16
CA ILE A 44 13.00 -3.46 0.32
C ILE A 44 12.88 -4.45 -0.84
N GLY A 45 12.45 -5.70 -0.55
CA GLY A 45 12.21 -6.73 -1.57
C GLY A 45 11.18 -6.28 -2.60
N PHE A 46 10.08 -5.68 -2.15
CA PHE A 46 9.02 -5.13 -3.00
C PHE A 46 9.55 -4.01 -3.93
N GLY A 47 10.38 -3.10 -3.40
CA GLY A 47 11.02 -2.06 -4.22
C GLY A 47 11.89 -2.65 -5.33
N LYS A 48 12.69 -3.67 -5.02
CA LYS A 48 13.52 -4.37 -6.02
C LYS A 48 12.68 -5.12 -7.06
N MET A 49 11.57 -5.73 -6.64
CA MET A 49 10.63 -6.38 -7.57
C MET A 49 9.98 -5.38 -8.52
N ILE A 50 9.66 -4.16 -8.06
CA ILE A 50 9.16 -3.09 -8.94
C ILE A 50 10.21 -2.77 -10.01
N ASP A 51 11.48 -2.56 -9.63
CA ASP A 51 12.56 -2.24 -10.58
C ASP A 51 12.70 -3.36 -11.65
N VAL A 52 12.62 -4.64 -11.25
CA VAL A 52 12.66 -5.78 -12.17
C VAL A 52 11.46 -5.79 -13.12
N HIS A 53 10.25 -5.51 -12.58
CA HIS A 53 9.03 -5.48 -13.39
C HIS A 53 9.01 -4.30 -14.35
N ASP A 54 9.50 -3.14 -13.95
CA ASP A 54 9.58 -1.94 -14.80
C ASP A 54 10.45 -2.23 -16.04
N ALA A 55 11.56 -2.95 -15.87
CA ALA A 55 12.49 -3.27 -16.95
C ALA A 55 11.86 -4.09 -18.08
N TRP A 56 11.02 -5.10 -17.76
CA TRP A 56 10.40 -5.92 -18.80
C TRP A 56 9.02 -5.44 -19.24
N LEU A 57 8.28 -4.74 -18.37
CA LEU A 57 7.01 -4.11 -18.73
C LEU A 57 7.19 -3.01 -19.78
N ALA A 58 8.35 -2.34 -19.79
CA ALA A 58 8.70 -1.37 -20.83
C ALA A 58 8.75 -1.98 -22.25
N LEU A 59 8.88 -3.29 -22.38
CA LEU A 59 8.88 -4.02 -23.65
C LEU A 59 7.47 -4.33 -24.18
N LEU A 60 6.43 -4.17 -23.35
CA LEU A 60 5.05 -4.48 -23.71
C LEU A 60 4.43 -3.39 -24.60
N PRO A 61 3.51 -3.77 -25.49
CA PRO A 61 2.79 -2.81 -26.33
C PRO A 61 2.04 -1.78 -25.48
N ASN A 62 2.27 -0.51 -25.80
CA ASN A 62 1.70 0.62 -25.04
C ASN A 62 0.54 1.24 -25.84
N THR A 63 -0.67 0.68 -25.71
CA THR A 63 -1.90 1.25 -26.23
C THR A 63 -2.83 1.56 -25.06
N MET A 64 -3.70 2.57 -25.23
CA MET A 64 -4.62 2.99 -24.15
C MET A 64 -5.48 1.83 -23.62
N ALA A 65 -5.99 0.99 -24.49
CA ALA A 65 -6.81 -0.17 -24.12
C ALA A 65 -5.99 -1.20 -23.31
N LEU A 66 -4.77 -1.50 -23.74
CA LEU A 66 -3.88 -2.45 -23.03
C LEU A 66 -3.45 -1.88 -21.66
N ASN A 67 -3.19 -0.59 -21.57
CA ASN A 67 -2.83 0.03 -20.29
C ASN A 67 -3.97 -0.06 -19.27
N VAL A 68 -5.21 0.12 -19.69
CA VAL A 68 -6.39 -0.08 -18.84
C VAL A 68 -6.50 -1.55 -18.40
N LEU A 69 -6.28 -2.48 -19.32
CA LEU A 69 -6.29 -3.91 -19.01
C LEU A 69 -5.18 -4.29 -18.02
N TYR A 70 -3.95 -3.84 -18.27
CA TYR A 70 -2.81 -4.09 -17.36
C TYR A 70 -3.05 -3.50 -15.98
N PHE A 71 -3.61 -2.29 -15.91
CA PHE A 71 -3.99 -1.67 -14.65
C PHE A 71 -5.06 -2.50 -13.91
N ALA A 72 -6.10 -2.93 -14.60
CA ALA A 72 -7.18 -3.72 -13.99
C ALA A 72 -6.67 -5.07 -13.47
N LEU A 73 -5.90 -5.80 -14.28
CA LEU A 73 -5.32 -7.09 -13.91
C LEU A 73 -4.34 -6.93 -12.73
N GLY A 74 -3.41 -5.98 -12.82
CA GLY A 74 -2.46 -5.71 -11.75
C GLY A 74 -3.16 -5.31 -10.44
N PHE A 75 -4.19 -4.48 -10.52
CA PHE A 75 -4.99 -4.08 -9.37
C PHE A 75 -5.68 -5.28 -8.69
N LEU A 76 -6.26 -6.20 -9.46
CA LEU A 76 -6.90 -7.41 -8.92
C LEU A 76 -5.86 -8.35 -8.28
N ILE A 77 -4.71 -8.56 -8.93
CA ILE A 77 -3.62 -9.41 -8.40
C ILE A 77 -3.10 -8.85 -7.07
N ILE A 78 -2.83 -7.55 -7.01
CA ILE A 78 -2.37 -6.87 -5.78
C ILE A 78 -3.44 -6.96 -4.70
N GLY A 79 -4.71 -6.69 -5.03
CA GLY A 79 -5.82 -6.77 -4.08
C GLY A 79 -5.99 -8.17 -3.48
N PHE A 80 -5.87 -9.21 -4.30
CA PHE A 80 -5.89 -10.60 -3.85
C PHE A 80 -4.68 -10.94 -2.97
N GLY A 81 -3.46 -10.52 -3.38
CA GLY A 81 -2.24 -10.72 -2.61
C GLY A 81 -2.30 -10.07 -1.22
N ILE A 82 -2.78 -8.84 -1.12
CA ILE A 82 -2.98 -8.14 0.16
C ILE A 82 -4.04 -8.87 1.01
N ALA A 83 -5.13 -9.33 0.41
CA ALA A 83 -6.18 -10.06 1.12
C ALA A 83 -5.65 -11.36 1.74
N LEU A 84 -4.88 -12.13 0.96
CA LEU A 84 -4.25 -13.37 1.40
C LEU A 84 -3.23 -13.12 2.51
N ALA A 85 -2.33 -12.15 2.32
CA ALA A 85 -1.31 -11.81 3.31
C ALA A 85 -1.92 -11.31 4.62
N ASN A 86 -3.01 -10.54 4.55
CA ASN A 86 -3.74 -10.10 5.74
C ASN A 86 -4.37 -11.29 6.49
N ARG A 87 -4.91 -12.28 5.79
CA ARG A 87 -5.50 -13.47 6.44
C ARG A 87 -4.45 -14.38 7.04
N CYS A 88 -3.33 -14.56 6.37
CA CYS A 88 -2.19 -15.34 6.88
C CYS A 88 -1.38 -14.59 7.95
N MET A 89 -1.71 -13.33 8.27
CA MET A 89 -0.92 -12.46 9.18
C MET A 89 0.55 -12.35 8.77
N LEU A 90 0.82 -12.47 7.47
CA LEU A 90 2.17 -12.33 6.96
C LEU A 90 2.65 -10.86 7.05
N PRO A 91 3.94 -10.64 7.27
CA PRO A 91 4.51 -9.30 7.16
C PRO A 91 4.37 -8.82 5.70
N ILE A 92 3.76 -7.67 5.53
CA ILE A 92 3.61 -6.93 4.27
C ILE A 92 4.28 -5.57 4.41
N ILE A 93 4.34 -4.80 3.33
CA ILE A 93 4.91 -3.46 3.36
C ILE A 93 4.22 -2.60 4.44
N PRO A 94 4.94 -1.69 5.12
CA PRO A 94 4.40 -0.89 6.23
C PRO A 94 3.14 -0.09 5.88
N THR A 95 3.00 0.36 4.64
CA THR A 95 1.81 1.09 4.15
C THR A 95 0.54 0.23 4.09
N ASP A 96 0.66 -1.09 4.08
CA ASP A 96 -0.48 -2.02 4.14
C ASP A 96 -0.62 -2.66 5.52
N THR A 97 0.51 -2.87 6.24
CA THR A 97 0.49 -3.30 7.63
C THR A 97 -0.22 -2.27 8.51
N PHE A 98 0.03 -0.98 8.29
CA PHE A 98 -0.56 0.09 9.10
C PHE A 98 -2.11 0.06 9.11
N PRO A 99 -2.82 0.10 7.97
CA PRO A 99 -4.29 0.04 7.99
C PRO A 99 -4.83 -1.32 8.46
N ARG A 100 -4.11 -2.43 8.28
CA ARG A 100 -4.46 -3.73 8.83
C ARG A 100 -4.51 -3.69 10.35
N ASP A 101 -3.40 -3.32 10.96
CA ASP A 101 -3.25 -3.31 12.41
C ASP A 101 -4.11 -2.22 13.07
N MET A 102 -4.27 -1.06 12.41
CA MET A 102 -5.19 -0.02 12.84
C MET A 102 -6.65 -0.48 12.81
N SER A 103 -7.04 -1.34 11.87
CA SER A 103 -8.40 -1.90 11.83
C SER A 103 -8.68 -2.79 13.05
N GLU A 104 -7.68 -3.54 13.50
CA GLU A 104 -7.76 -4.33 14.72
C GLU A 104 -7.82 -3.44 15.98
N ILE A 105 -6.90 -2.46 16.11
CA ILE A 105 -6.84 -1.55 17.24
C ILE A 105 -8.14 -0.74 17.40
N LEU A 106 -8.69 -0.25 16.29
CA LEU A 106 -9.91 0.55 16.28
C LEU A 106 -11.19 -0.29 16.30
N ASN A 107 -11.07 -1.61 16.17
CA ASN A 107 -12.19 -2.55 16.02
C ASN A 107 -13.16 -2.11 14.90
N LYS A 108 -12.59 -1.70 13.76
CA LYS A 108 -13.34 -1.25 12.58
C LYS A 108 -13.03 -2.11 11.36
N PRO A 109 -14.00 -2.27 10.44
CA PRO A 109 -13.76 -3.03 9.21
C PRO A 109 -12.58 -2.46 8.40
N TYR A 110 -11.69 -3.34 7.96
CA TYR A 110 -10.49 -2.99 7.19
C TYR A 110 -10.76 -2.02 6.03
N LYS A 111 -11.86 -2.24 5.29
CA LYS A 111 -12.22 -1.40 4.14
C LYS A 111 -12.31 0.09 4.47
N TYR A 112 -12.85 0.44 5.64
CA TYR A 112 -13.00 1.85 6.04
C TYR A 112 -11.65 2.44 6.46
N VAL A 113 -10.90 1.69 7.26
CA VAL A 113 -9.59 2.15 7.75
C VAL A 113 -8.62 2.33 6.57
N LYS A 114 -8.54 1.34 5.66
CA LYS A 114 -7.69 1.41 4.46
C LYS A 114 -8.10 2.58 3.57
N THR A 115 -9.39 2.73 3.25
CA THR A 115 -9.86 3.84 2.41
C THR A 115 -9.58 5.20 3.05
N THR A 116 -9.80 5.34 4.36
CA THR A 116 -9.49 6.59 5.08
C THR A 116 -8.00 6.90 5.03
N PHE A 117 -7.16 5.90 5.28
CA PHE A 117 -5.71 6.04 5.20
C PHE A 117 -5.25 6.48 3.80
N ASP A 118 -5.71 5.80 2.76
CA ASP A 118 -5.36 6.10 1.37
C ASP A 118 -5.85 7.50 0.95
N LEU A 119 -7.04 7.91 1.40
CA LEU A 119 -7.56 9.27 1.17
C LEU A 119 -6.77 10.34 1.91
N CYS A 120 -6.35 10.09 3.15
CA CYS A 120 -5.46 10.99 3.88
C CYS A 120 -4.13 11.17 3.15
N CYS A 121 -3.52 10.08 2.69
CA CYS A 121 -2.29 10.13 1.90
C CYS A 121 -2.48 10.90 0.59
N LEU A 122 -3.58 10.63 -0.13
CA LEU A 122 -3.92 11.33 -1.38
C LEU A 122 -4.12 12.83 -1.14
N THR A 123 -4.90 13.20 -0.15
CA THR A 123 -5.17 14.61 0.20
C THR A 123 -3.87 15.32 0.59
N THR A 124 -3.04 14.71 1.42
CA THR A 124 -1.72 15.27 1.79
C THR A 124 -0.85 15.48 0.56
N THR A 125 -0.82 14.50 -0.35
CA THR A 125 -0.05 14.60 -1.60
C THR A 125 -0.58 15.73 -2.48
N LEU A 126 -1.89 15.88 -2.63
CA LEU A 126 -2.52 16.95 -3.40
C LEU A 126 -2.21 18.34 -2.82
N VAL A 127 -2.37 18.50 -1.50
CA VAL A 127 -2.09 19.77 -0.81
C VAL A 127 -0.61 20.17 -1.00
N LEU A 128 0.32 19.23 -0.83
CA LEU A 128 1.74 19.50 -1.01
C LEU A 128 2.09 19.75 -2.49
N SER A 129 1.48 19.02 -3.42
CA SER A 129 1.73 19.20 -4.86
C SER A 129 1.26 20.57 -5.34
N ILE A 130 0.05 20.99 -4.96
CA ILE A 130 -0.51 22.28 -5.36
C ILE A 130 0.18 23.42 -4.60
N GLY A 131 0.33 23.27 -3.27
CA GLY A 131 0.85 24.34 -2.40
C GLY A 131 2.34 24.63 -2.60
N ILE A 132 3.16 23.62 -2.91
CA ILE A 132 4.62 23.79 -3.00
C ILE A 132 5.10 23.73 -4.45
N LEU A 133 4.53 22.84 -5.27
CA LEU A 133 4.99 22.63 -6.64
C LEU A 133 4.15 23.38 -7.69
N HIS A 134 3.10 24.10 -7.25
CA HIS A 134 2.18 24.85 -8.11
C HIS A 134 1.62 24.05 -9.30
N GLY A 135 1.47 22.71 -9.12
CA GLY A 135 0.95 21.82 -10.15
C GLY A 135 0.65 20.41 -9.64
N LEU A 136 -0.13 19.66 -10.42
CA LEU A 136 -0.43 18.26 -10.12
C LEU A 136 0.75 17.38 -10.54
N HIS A 137 1.53 16.94 -9.58
CA HIS A 137 2.66 16.03 -9.80
C HIS A 137 2.46 14.71 -9.06
N GLY A 138 2.57 13.60 -9.79
CA GLY A 138 2.52 12.25 -9.21
C GLY A 138 1.13 11.76 -8.82
N VAL A 139 0.06 12.48 -9.16
CA VAL A 139 -1.33 12.06 -8.94
C VAL A 139 -2.02 11.92 -10.28
N GLY A 140 -2.36 10.69 -10.65
CA GLY A 140 -3.12 10.36 -11.84
C GLY A 140 -4.53 9.85 -11.48
N ILE A 141 -5.36 9.66 -12.51
CA ILE A 141 -6.72 9.09 -12.35
C ILE A 141 -6.66 7.73 -11.66
N GLY A 142 -5.68 6.88 -12.01
CA GLY A 142 -5.47 5.58 -11.38
C GLY A 142 -5.19 5.67 -9.87
N THR A 143 -4.39 6.66 -9.43
CA THR A 143 -4.11 6.88 -8.01
C THR A 143 -5.37 7.21 -7.22
N VAL A 144 -6.22 8.07 -7.78
CA VAL A 144 -7.50 8.44 -7.17
C VAL A 144 -8.43 7.24 -7.09
N LEU A 145 -8.56 6.48 -8.18
CA LEU A 145 -9.38 5.26 -8.22
C LEU A 145 -8.88 4.23 -7.19
N CYS A 146 -7.57 3.98 -7.10
CA CYS A 146 -6.99 3.07 -6.12
C CYS A 146 -7.35 3.50 -4.70
N ALA A 147 -7.22 4.76 -4.34
CA ALA A 147 -7.52 5.26 -2.99
C ALA A 147 -8.96 4.95 -2.54
N PHE A 148 -9.94 4.97 -3.48
CA PHE A 148 -11.34 4.67 -3.16
C PHE A 148 -11.69 3.18 -3.21
N ILE A 149 -11.03 2.41 -4.06
CA ILE A 149 -11.46 1.05 -4.42
C ILE A 149 -10.64 -0.02 -3.68
N THR A 150 -9.35 0.22 -3.38
CA THR A 150 -8.45 -0.80 -2.81
C THR A 150 -9.02 -1.44 -1.54
N GLY A 151 -9.46 -0.66 -0.57
CA GLY A 151 -10.00 -1.18 0.68
C GLY A 151 -11.25 -2.08 0.48
N LYS A 152 -12.10 -1.73 -0.50
CA LYS A 152 -13.29 -2.52 -0.84
C LYS A 152 -12.92 -3.83 -1.53
N THR A 153 -12.01 -3.76 -2.51
CA THR A 153 -11.55 -4.93 -3.29
C THR A 153 -10.85 -5.94 -2.40
N VAL A 154 -9.95 -5.49 -1.53
CA VAL A 154 -9.28 -6.35 -0.56
C VAL A 154 -10.29 -7.01 0.38
N SER A 155 -11.26 -6.26 0.91
CA SER A 155 -12.30 -6.82 1.78
C SER A 155 -13.23 -7.80 1.06
N MET A 156 -13.48 -7.61 -0.24
CA MET A 156 -14.23 -8.57 -1.05
C MET A 156 -13.45 -9.88 -1.18
N PHE A 157 -12.17 -9.82 -1.53
CA PHE A 157 -11.32 -11.01 -1.60
C PHE A 157 -11.16 -11.70 -0.25
N GLN A 158 -11.07 -10.95 0.86
CA GLN A 158 -11.05 -11.54 2.21
C GLN A 158 -12.30 -12.37 2.49
N LYS A 159 -13.50 -11.87 2.12
CA LYS A 159 -14.74 -12.64 2.26
C LYS A 159 -14.72 -13.92 1.44
N VAL A 160 -14.31 -13.83 0.16
CA VAL A 160 -14.20 -15.01 -0.71
C VAL A 160 -13.21 -16.03 -0.13
N LEU A 161 -12.09 -15.57 0.41
CA LEU A 161 -11.13 -16.45 1.08
C LEU A 161 -11.70 -17.09 2.33
N ASP A 162 -12.43 -16.34 3.16
CA ASP A 162 -13.05 -16.86 4.39
C ASP A 162 -14.12 -17.94 4.09
N ASP A 163 -14.82 -17.81 2.96
CA ASP A 163 -15.85 -18.78 2.55
C ASP A 163 -15.26 -20.10 2.01
N HIS A 164 -14.00 -20.09 1.52
CA HIS A 164 -13.40 -21.26 0.84
C HIS A 164 -12.18 -21.84 1.56
N VAL A 165 -11.53 -21.08 2.45
CA VAL A 165 -10.26 -21.46 3.09
C VAL A 165 -10.32 -21.24 4.59
N ILE A 166 -9.98 -22.27 5.35
CA ILE A 166 -9.83 -22.16 6.80
C ILE A 166 -8.37 -21.75 7.09
N PHE A 167 -8.19 -20.55 7.65
CA PHE A 167 -6.88 -20.06 8.05
C PHE A 167 -6.57 -20.45 9.49
N TYR A 168 -5.53 -21.25 9.70
CA TYR A 168 -5.01 -21.54 11.02
C TYR A 168 -3.95 -20.52 11.38
N ARG A 169 -4.15 -19.78 12.47
CA ARG A 169 -3.11 -18.89 13.01
C ARG A 169 -2.05 -19.77 13.66
N ALA A 170 -0.84 -19.79 13.09
CA ALA A 170 0.30 -20.33 13.80
C ALA A 170 0.60 -19.37 14.98
N VAL A 171 0.43 -19.86 16.20
CA VAL A 171 0.68 -19.12 17.44
C VAL A 171 2.19 -18.96 17.63
#